data_b7ef02d4966acb2ab9c1badef80af36c
#
_entry.id   b7ef02d4966acb2ab9c1badef80af36c
#
_cell.length_a   1.000
_cell.length_b   1.000
_cell.length_c   1.000
_cell.angle_alpha   90.00
_cell.angle_beta   90.00
_cell.angle_gamma   90.00
#
_symmetry.space_group_name_H-M   'P 1'
#
loop_
_entity.id
_entity.type
_entity.pdbx_description
1 polymer ?
#
loop_
_entity_poly.entity_id
_entity_poly.type
_entity_poly.pdbx_seq_one_letter_code
_entity_poly.pdbx_strand_id
1 'polypeptide(L)'
;MSLQEEELVSSHAGQPEQASSLLDQIMAQTRIQPGSEGYDVARQGVTAFIASILQSTASAEPVNKLAVDSMIADIDERISRQMDVIIHAPAFQQVESFWRSLKTMVDRVDFRENIKVNVLHVTKQELLEDFEFAPEIIQSGFYKHVYSSGFGQFGGEPIAAVLGAYEFKNTAPDMKLLQYVSAVGAMAHAPFLSSVSPEFMGLNSWTELPNIKDLYAIFEGPAYTKWRALRDSEDSRYIGLTAPRFLLRQPYSPTDNPVKNFNYHEDVSRNHEDYLWGNTAWMLACNVADSFAKYRWCPNIIGPQSGGAVKDLPVHLFETMGQIQVKIPTEVLVTDRREFELAEEGFITLTMRKDSDNAAFFSANSVQKPKHFPGKDAETNYKLGTQLPYLFIINRLAHYIKVLQREQLGSWKERSDLERELNTWIRQYVADQENPPADVRSRKPLRAARVEVMDVEGEPGWYQVALSVRPHFKFMGANFELSLVGRLDRE
;
A
#
# COMPACT_ATOMS: atom_id res chain seq x y z
N MET A 1 -74.99 -62.42 -22.34
CA MET A 1 -74.01 -63.47 -22.07
C MET A 1 -72.85 -62.74 -21.40
N SER A 2 -72.92 -62.73 -20.13
CA SER A 2 -72.44 -63.61 -19.06
C SER A 2 -70.99 -63.45 -18.79
N LEU A 3 -70.79 -62.93 -17.59
CA LEU A 3 -69.95 -63.43 -16.51
C LEU A 3 -68.48 -62.97 -16.60
N GLN A 4 -67.74 -62.59 -15.62
CA GLN A 4 -67.94 -62.55 -14.17
C GLN A 4 -66.91 -61.53 -13.56
N GLU A 5 -67.30 -60.94 -12.53
CA GLU A 5 -66.44 -60.28 -11.50
C GLU A 5 -65.44 -61.25 -10.93
N GLU A 6 -64.27 -60.78 -10.66
CA GLU A 6 -63.51 -61.24 -9.48
C GLU A 6 -62.66 -60.12 -8.93
N GLU A 7 -62.91 -59.82 -7.69
CA GLU A 7 -62.18 -58.90 -6.81
C GLU A 7 -60.73 -59.33 -6.65
N LEU A 8 -59.83 -58.31 -6.71
CA LEU A 8 -58.52 -58.42 -6.07
C LEU A 8 -58.28 -57.15 -5.24
N VAL A 9 -58.69 -57.29 -4.01
CA VAL A 9 -58.24 -56.44 -2.92
C VAL A 9 -56.74 -56.63 -2.72
N SER A 10 -55.93 -55.80 -3.27
CA SER A 10 -54.51 -55.69 -2.85
C SER A 10 -54.35 -54.60 -1.82
N SER A 11 -54.09 -55.03 -0.61
CA SER A 11 -53.71 -54.30 0.54
C SER A 11 -52.53 -53.36 0.23
N HIS A 12 -52.80 -52.06 0.19
CA HIS A 12 -51.77 -51.07 0.40
C HIS A 12 -51.40 -51.10 1.87
N ALA A 13 -50.35 -51.86 2.19
CA ALA A 13 -49.65 -51.69 3.47
C ALA A 13 -48.99 -50.27 3.43
N GLY A 14 -49.60 -49.36 4.16
CA GLY A 14 -49.00 -48.07 4.44
C GLY A 14 -47.63 -48.28 5.10
N GLN A 15 -46.59 -47.85 4.41
CA GLN A 15 -45.33 -47.63 5.08
C GLN A 15 -45.57 -46.62 6.21
N PRO A 16 -45.08 -46.85 7.42
CA PRO A 16 -45.17 -45.86 8.47
C PRO A 16 -44.39 -44.65 7.99
N GLU A 17 -45.07 -43.53 7.81
CA GLU A 17 -44.41 -42.23 7.78
C GLU A 17 -43.54 -42.17 9.02
N GLN A 18 -42.24 -42.29 8.84
CA GLN A 18 -41.25 -42.00 9.88
C GLN A 18 -41.49 -40.55 10.27
N ALA A 19 -42.12 -40.36 11.44
CA ALA A 19 -42.22 -39.05 12.06
C ALA A 19 -40.81 -38.51 12.14
N SER A 20 -40.46 -37.55 11.24
CA SER A 20 -39.18 -36.85 11.26
C SER A 20 -38.95 -36.32 12.66
N SER A 21 -37.85 -36.71 13.28
CA SER A 21 -37.57 -36.25 14.64
C SER A 21 -37.51 -34.72 14.64
N LEU A 22 -37.88 -34.09 15.76
CA LEU A 22 -37.83 -32.63 15.91
C LEU A 22 -36.44 -32.10 15.51
N LEU A 23 -35.41 -32.90 15.77
CA LEU A 23 -34.04 -32.64 15.34
C LEU A 23 -33.90 -32.59 13.83
N ASP A 24 -34.52 -33.52 13.11
CA ASP A 24 -34.46 -33.59 11.64
C ASP A 24 -35.24 -32.41 11.02
N GLN A 25 -36.31 -31.95 11.64
CA GLN A 25 -37.04 -30.75 11.22
C GLN A 25 -36.20 -29.47 11.46
N ILE A 26 -35.50 -29.36 12.57
CA ILE A 26 -34.55 -28.27 12.84
C ILE A 26 -33.41 -28.28 11.86
N MET A 27 -32.82 -29.46 11.62
CA MET A 27 -31.72 -29.62 10.64
C MET A 27 -32.14 -29.26 9.22
N ALA A 28 -33.38 -29.59 8.82
CA ALA A 28 -33.92 -29.21 7.51
C ALA A 28 -34.07 -27.69 7.32
N GLN A 29 -34.18 -26.91 8.41
CA GLN A 29 -34.17 -25.44 8.35
C GLN A 29 -32.77 -24.83 8.33
N THR A 30 -31.71 -25.63 8.57
CA THR A 30 -30.35 -25.16 8.49
C THR A 30 -29.89 -25.10 7.02
N ARG A 31 -28.82 -24.35 6.74
CA ARG A 31 -28.22 -24.28 5.40
C ARG A 31 -27.37 -25.51 5.04
N ILE A 32 -27.16 -26.42 6.00
CA ILE A 32 -26.30 -27.61 5.86
C ILE A 32 -27.17 -28.78 5.42
N GLN A 33 -26.94 -29.27 4.22
CA GLN A 33 -27.72 -30.38 3.66
C GLN A 33 -27.19 -31.76 4.12
N PRO A 34 -28.05 -32.75 4.25
CA PRO A 34 -27.62 -34.11 4.52
C PRO A 34 -26.60 -34.59 3.46
N GLY A 35 -25.45 -35.10 3.91
CA GLY A 35 -24.34 -35.51 3.05
C GLY A 35 -23.29 -34.44 2.77
N SER A 36 -23.45 -33.23 3.22
CA SER A 36 -22.39 -32.21 3.19
C SER A 36 -21.34 -32.45 4.27
N GLU A 37 -20.10 -32.06 4.01
CA GLU A 37 -19.02 -32.10 4.98
C GLU A 37 -19.40 -31.22 6.20
N GLY A 38 -19.38 -31.81 7.39
CA GLY A 38 -19.79 -31.14 8.64
C GLY A 38 -21.26 -31.35 9.06
N TYR A 39 -22.12 -32.04 8.28
CA TYR A 39 -23.51 -32.29 8.68
C TYR A 39 -23.63 -33.04 10.01
N ASP A 40 -22.81 -34.08 10.20
CA ASP A 40 -22.82 -34.86 11.45
C ASP A 40 -22.36 -34.06 12.66
N VAL A 41 -21.39 -33.20 12.48
CA VAL A 41 -20.90 -32.28 13.53
C VAL A 41 -21.98 -31.25 13.90
N ALA A 42 -22.65 -30.68 12.90
CA ALA A 42 -23.76 -29.75 13.13
C ALA A 42 -24.92 -30.43 13.84
N ARG A 43 -25.28 -31.66 13.44
CA ARG A 43 -26.35 -32.46 14.09
C ARG A 43 -26.02 -32.78 15.54
N GLN A 44 -24.77 -33.16 15.83
CA GLN A 44 -24.29 -33.35 17.21
C GLN A 44 -24.33 -32.06 18.01
N GLY A 45 -23.94 -30.92 17.44
CA GLY A 45 -24.02 -29.61 18.06
C GLY A 45 -25.46 -29.22 18.44
N VAL A 46 -26.40 -29.35 17.50
CA VAL A 46 -27.83 -29.08 17.74
C VAL A 46 -28.38 -30.03 18.82
N THR A 47 -28.01 -31.31 18.80
CA THR A 47 -28.41 -32.27 19.82
C THR A 47 -27.90 -31.89 21.21
N ALA A 48 -26.63 -31.49 21.31
CA ALA A 48 -26.02 -31.04 22.57
C ALA A 48 -26.68 -29.75 23.08
N PHE A 49 -27.00 -28.83 22.17
CA PHE A 49 -27.73 -27.59 22.50
C PHE A 49 -29.12 -27.87 23.06
N ILE A 50 -29.90 -28.74 22.40
CA ILE A 50 -31.23 -29.14 22.89
C ILE A 50 -31.11 -29.83 24.26
N ALA A 51 -30.13 -30.73 24.44
CA ALA A 51 -29.89 -31.39 25.73
C ALA A 51 -29.52 -30.39 26.82
N SER A 52 -28.73 -29.36 26.53
CA SER A 52 -28.39 -28.29 27.48
C SER A 52 -29.61 -27.47 27.89
N ILE A 53 -30.50 -27.14 26.95
CA ILE A 53 -31.77 -26.45 27.24
C ILE A 53 -32.64 -27.31 28.16
N LEU A 54 -32.77 -28.60 27.87
CA LEU A 54 -33.60 -29.53 28.66
C LEU A 54 -33.03 -29.76 30.06
N GLN A 55 -31.72 -29.76 30.24
CA GLN A 55 -31.06 -29.87 31.55
C GLN A 55 -31.25 -28.59 32.41
N SER A 56 -31.25 -27.43 31.79
CA SER A 56 -31.48 -26.16 32.48
C SER A 56 -32.94 -25.99 32.92
N THR A 57 -33.89 -26.72 32.33
CA THR A 57 -35.32 -26.73 32.59
C THR A 57 -35.74 -27.88 33.51
N ALA A 58 -34.98 -28.23 34.56
CA ALA A 58 -35.34 -29.28 35.52
C ALA A 58 -36.61 -28.93 36.40
N SER A 59 -37.21 -27.78 36.24
CA SER A 59 -38.54 -27.38 36.74
C SER A 59 -39.50 -27.25 35.55
N ALA A 60 -40.71 -27.78 35.67
CA ALA A 60 -41.77 -27.91 34.65
C ALA A 60 -42.30 -26.56 34.08
N GLU A 61 -41.45 -25.59 33.87
CA GLU A 61 -41.83 -24.33 33.23
C GLU A 61 -41.54 -24.40 31.71
N PRO A 62 -42.39 -23.79 30.86
CA PRO A 62 -42.15 -23.73 29.42
C PRO A 62 -40.82 -23.04 29.15
N VAL A 63 -40.07 -23.54 28.17
CA VAL A 63 -38.77 -22.98 27.76
C VAL A 63 -38.89 -21.48 27.56
N ASN A 64 -38.24 -20.72 28.43
CA ASN A 64 -38.31 -19.26 28.40
C ASN A 64 -37.43 -18.76 27.25
N LYS A 65 -38.02 -17.96 26.35
CA LYS A 65 -37.30 -17.35 25.22
C LYS A 65 -36.03 -16.63 25.68
N LEU A 66 -36.08 -15.93 26.83
CA LEU A 66 -34.92 -15.23 27.40
C LEU A 66 -33.76 -16.18 27.76
N ALA A 67 -34.05 -17.41 28.21
CA ALA A 67 -33.03 -18.40 28.51
C ALA A 67 -32.36 -18.91 27.24
N VAL A 68 -33.13 -19.09 26.16
CA VAL A 68 -32.58 -19.46 24.83
C VAL A 68 -31.71 -18.34 24.26
N ASP A 69 -32.19 -17.11 24.31
CA ASP A 69 -31.43 -15.93 23.84
C ASP A 69 -30.11 -15.75 24.63
N SER A 70 -30.12 -15.99 25.96
CA SER A 70 -28.93 -15.99 26.81
C SER A 70 -27.92 -17.08 26.43
N MET A 71 -28.38 -18.29 26.10
CA MET A 71 -27.52 -19.38 25.65
C MET A 71 -26.91 -19.10 24.27
N ILE A 72 -27.69 -18.52 23.37
CA ILE A 72 -27.18 -18.09 22.06
C ILE A 72 -26.09 -17.03 22.25
N ALA A 73 -26.31 -16.05 23.11
CA ALA A 73 -25.33 -15.01 23.43
C ALA A 73 -24.03 -15.59 24.02
N ASP A 74 -24.10 -16.61 24.90
CA ASP A 74 -22.93 -17.28 25.45
C ASP A 74 -22.14 -18.06 24.34
N ILE A 75 -22.87 -18.68 23.42
CA ILE A 75 -22.27 -19.35 22.27
C ILE A 75 -21.58 -18.32 21.35
N ASP A 76 -22.27 -17.23 21.02
CA ASP A 76 -21.71 -16.16 20.20
C ASP A 76 -20.45 -15.56 20.84
N GLU A 77 -20.44 -15.38 22.16
CA GLU A 77 -19.27 -14.90 22.89
C GLU A 77 -18.07 -15.90 22.85
N ARG A 78 -18.36 -17.20 22.99
CA ARG A 78 -17.31 -18.24 22.90
C ARG A 78 -16.73 -18.32 21.49
N ILE A 79 -17.59 -18.26 20.47
CA ILE A 79 -17.16 -18.24 19.07
C ILE A 79 -16.35 -16.96 18.79
N SER A 80 -16.80 -15.80 19.29
CA SER A 80 -16.09 -14.53 19.14
C SER A 80 -14.67 -14.62 19.71
N ARG A 81 -14.51 -15.12 20.93
CA ARG A 81 -13.19 -15.32 21.54
C ARG A 81 -12.29 -16.27 20.74
N GLN A 82 -12.87 -17.32 20.15
CA GLN A 82 -12.10 -18.23 19.30
C GLN A 82 -11.70 -17.57 17.97
N MET A 83 -12.60 -16.77 17.40
CA MET A 83 -12.31 -15.99 16.19
C MET A 83 -11.22 -14.94 16.43
N ASP A 84 -11.26 -14.25 17.58
CA ASP A 84 -10.24 -13.27 17.96
C ASP A 84 -8.83 -13.90 17.96
N VAL A 85 -8.69 -15.10 18.54
CA VAL A 85 -7.39 -15.82 18.53
C VAL A 85 -6.88 -16.07 17.10
N ILE A 86 -7.77 -16.32 16.15
CA ILE A 86 -7.41 -16.58 14.77
C ILE A 86 -7.06 -15.28 14.04
N ILE A 87 -7.95 -14.28 14.12
CA ILE A 87 -7.76 -13.06 13.33
C ILE A 87 -6.69 -12.12 13.89
N HIS A 88 -6.39 -12.20 15.20
CA HIS A 88 -5.29 -11.45 15.83
C HIS A 88 -3.96 -12.20 15.72
N ALA A 89 -3.94 -13.42 15.19
CA ALA A 89 -2.68 -14.11 14.93
C ALA A 89 -1.82 -13.31 13.92
N PRO A 90 -0.54 -12.98 14.23
CA PRO A 90 0.28 -12.10 13.37
C PRO A 90 0.38 -12.57 11.92
N ALA A 91 0.47 -13.88 11.70
CA ALA A 91 0.52 -14.44 10.34
C ALA A 91 -0.78 -14.21 9.56
N PHE A 92 -1.93 -14.29 10.23
CA PHE A 92 -3.24 -14.01 9.61
C PHE A 92 -3.40 -12.52 9.34
N GLN A 93 -3.05 -11.67 10.31
CA GLN A 93 -3.10 -10.21 10.15
C GLN A 93 -2.23 -9.72 8.99
N GLN A 94 -1.04 -10.28 8.80
CA GLN A 94 -0.17 -9.94 7.67
C GLN A 94 -0.85 -10.22 6.31
N VAL A 95 -1.47 -11.39 6.18
CA VAL A 95 -2.19 -11.77 4.95
C VAL A 95 -3.43 -10.89 4.75
N GLU A 96 -4.24 -10.68 5.80
CA GLU A 96 -5.42 -9.82 5.74
C GLU A 96 -5.03 -8.38 5.40
N SER A 97 -3.98 -7.84 6.04
CA SER A 97 -3.47 -6.49 5.79
C SER A 97 -3.04 -6.31 4.34
N PHE A 98 -2.31 -7.27 3.78
CA PHE A 98 -1.89 -7.22 2.37
C PHE A 98 -3.09 -7.19 1.42
N TRP A 99 -4.01 -8.15 1.54
CA TRP A 99 -5.14 -8.26 0.62
C TRP A 99 -6.13 -7.10 0.74
N ARG A 100 -6.37 -6.60 1.94
CA ARG A 100 -7.21 -5.41 2.14
C ARG A 100 -6.56 -4.14 1.62
N SER A 101 -5.26 -3.99 1.80
CA SER A 101 -4.51 -2.87 1.24
C SER A 101 -4.52 -2.88 -0.29
N LEU A 102 -4.27 -4.05 -0.90
CA LEU A 102 -4.38 -4.24 -2.35
C LEU A 102 -5.80 -3.94 -2.84
N LYS A 103 -6.83 -4.44 -2.16
CA LYS A 103 -8.22 -4.14 -2.48
C LYS A 103 -8.50 -2.64 -2.41
N THR A 104 -8.06 -1.97 -1.34
CA THR A 104 -8.22 -0.51 -1.19
C THR A 104 -7.55 0.25 -2.34
N MET A 105 -6.36 -0.19 -2.77
CA MET A 105 -5.68 0.40 -3.92
C MET A 105 -6.48 0.18 -5.21
N VAL A 106 -6.97 -1.03 -5.46
CA VAL A 106 -7.77 -1.36 -6.65
C VAL A 106 -9.08 -0.56 -6.66
N ASP A 107 -9.74 -0.40 -5.52
CA ASP A 107 -10.99 0.37 -5.41
C ASP A 107 -10.78 1.88 -5.63
N ARG A 108 -9.58 2.41 -5.34
CA ARG A 108 -9.24 3.84 -5.46
C ARG A 108 -8.63 4.22 -6.81
N VAL A 109 -8.04 3.27 -7.53
CA VAL A 109 -7.36 3.54 -8.82
C VAL A 109 -8.36 3.55 -9.97
N ASP A 110 -8.33 4.60 -10.79
CA ASP A 110 -9.09 4.63 -12.04
C ASP A 110 -8.31 3.96 -13.18
N PHE A 111 -8.59 2.70 -13.43
CA PHE A 111 -7.92 1.91 -14.47
C PHE A 111 -8.25 2.35 -15.91
N ARG A 112 -9.25 3.21 -16.10
CA ARG A 112 -9.56 3.79 -17.44
C ARG A 112 -8.51 4.80 -17.87
N GLU A 113 -7.70 5.29 -16.95
CA GLU A 113 -6.73 6.36 -17.16
C GLU A 113 -5.31 5.85 -17.47
N ASN A 114 -5.19 4.66 -18.08
CA ASN A 114 -3.93 4.04 -18.46
C ASN A 114 -3.00 3.79 -17.25
N ILE A 115 -3.57 3.28 -16.18
CA ILE A 115 -2.84 2.83 -14.98
C ILE A 115 -2.91 1.31 -14.95
N LYS A 116 -1.77 0.67 -14.74
CA LYS A 116 -1.64 -0.78 -14.61
C LYS A 116 -1.03 -1.11 -13.26
N VAL A 117 -1.59 -2.09 -12.58
CA VAL A 117 -1.08 -2.60 -11.31
C VAL A 117 -0.75 -4.08 -11.51
N ASN A 118 0.52 -4.42 -11.38
CA ASN A 118 1.02 -5.78 -11.47
C ASN A 118 1.44 -6.24 -10.07
N VAL A 119 1.17 -7.48 -9.72
CA VAL A 119 1.53 -8.07 -8.44
C VAL A 119 2.64 -9.09 -8.65
N LEU A 120 3.77 -8.88 -7.97
CA LEU A 120 4.86 -9.84 -7.89
C LEU A 120 4.83 -10.50 -6.51
N HIS A 121 4.61 -11.80 -6.47
CA HIS A 121 4.62 -12.57 -5.24
C HIS A 121 6.05 -12.98 -4.89
N VAL A 122 6.65 -12.29 -3.93
CA VAL A 122 8.01 -12.53 -3.44
C VAL A 122 8.09 -12.06 -1.98
N THR A 123 8.74 -12.82 -1.14
CA THR A 123 9.03 -12.41 0.24
C THR A 123 10.26 -11.51 0.29
N LYS A 124 10.40 -10.75 1.37
CA LYS A 124 11.57 -9.89 1.59
C LYS A 124 12.88 -10.68 1.60
N GLN A 125 12.86 -11.89 2.15
CA GLN A 125 14.02 -12.77 2.19
C GLN A 125 14.38 -13.31 0.80
N GLU A 126 13.41 -13.82 0.05
CA GLU A 126 13.63 -14.30 -1.33
C GLU A 126 14.16 -13.19 -2.23
N LEU A 127 13.66 -11.95 -2.05
CA LEU A 127 14.16 -10.81 -2.80
C LEU A 127 15.62 -10.49 -2.46
N LEU A 128 16.02 -10.59 -1.20
CA LEU A 128 17.41 -10.42 -0.79
C LEU A 128 18.30 -11.53 -1.37
N GLU A 129 17.84 -12.78 -1.30
CA GLU A 129 18.55 -13.94 -1.84
C GLU A 129 18.73 -13.82 -3.37
N ASP A 130 17.71 -13.35 -4.11
CA ASP A 130 17.81 -13.09 -5.56
C ASP A 130 18.96 -12.15 -5.90
N PHE A 131 19.14 -11.09 -5.11
CA PHE A 131 20.26 -10.17 -5.29
C PHE A 131 21.62 -10.75 -4.87
N GLU A 132 21.65 -11.55 -3.82
CA GLU A 132 22.89 -12.13 -3.30
C GLU A 132 23.42 -13.26 -4.19
N PHE A 133 22.54 -14.02 -4.83
CA PHE A 133 22.92 -15.07 -5.77
C PHE A 133 23.24 -14.54 -7.17
N ALA A 134 22.75 -13.35 -7.53
CA ALA A 134 23.08 -12.74 -8.81
C ALA A 134 24.54 -12.24 -8.81
N PRO A 135 25.38 -12.58 -9.81
CA PRO A 135 26.73 -12.05 -9.93
C PRO A 135 26.79 -10.53 -10.04
N GLU A 136 25.79 -9.95 -10.69
CA GLU A 136 25.60 -8.50 -10.83
C GLU A 136 24.12 -8.15 -10.64
N ILE A 137 23.82 -6.95 -10.16
CA ILE A 137 22.45 -6.48 -9.90
C ILE A 137 21.56 -6.59 -11.15
N ILE A 138 22.12 -6.31 -12.32
CA ILE A 138 21.40 -6.39 -13.61
C ILE A 138 20.99 -7.81 -14.00
N GLN A 139 21.59 -8.84 -13.40
CA GLN A 139 21.25 -10.25 -13.63
C GLN A 139 20.22 -10.77 -12.64
N SER A 140 19.85 -10.00 -11.61
CA SER A 140 18.81 -10.39 -10.65
C SER A 140 17.45 -10.55 -11.33
N GLY A 141 16.62 -11.44 -10.77
CA GLY A 141 15.24 -11.64 -11.22
C GLY A 141 14.41 -10.37 -11.05
N PHE A 142 14.63 -9.64 -9.94
CA PHE A 142 13.94 -8.38 -9.70
C PHE A 142 14.24 -7.32 -10.77
N TYR A 143 15.52 -7.12 -11.13
CA TYR A 143 15.89 -6.20 -12.22
C TYR A 143 15.27 -6.62 -13.55
N LYS A 144 15.28 -7.92 -13.85
CA LYS A 144 14.64 -8.44 -15.07
C LYS A 144 13.14 -8.12 -15.10
N HIS A 145 12.44 -8.29 -13.99
CA HIS A 145 11.01 -7.97 -13.92
C HIS A 145 10.74 -6.46 -14.00
N VAL A 146 11.52 -5.65 -13.29
CA VAL A 146 11.27 -4.19 -13.20
C VAL A 146 11.71 -3.47 -14.49
N TYR A 147 12.75 -3.94 -15.14
CA TYR A 147 13.34 -3.24 -16.27
C TYR A 147 13.40 -4.08 -17.56
N SER A 148 14.14 -5.19 -17.58
CA SER A 148 14.51 -5.85 -18.84
C SER A 148 13.33 -6.49 -19.56
N SER A 149 12.41 -7.16 -18.84
CA SER A 149 11.26 -7.86 -19.42
C SER A 149 10.17 -6.92 -19.93
N GLY A 150 10.00 -5.77 -19.28
CA GLY A 150 9.03 -4.75 -19.66
C GLY A 150 9.66 -3.69 -20.56
N PHE A 151 10.36 -2.75 -19.95
CA PHE A 151 10.85 -1.55 -20.61
C PHE A 151 12.12 -1.77 -21.47
N GLY A 152 12.93 -2.79 -21.16
CA GLY A 152 14.13 -3.15 -21.93
C GLY A 152 13.83 -3.64 -23.35
N GLN A 153 12.59 -4.02 -23.66
CA GLN A 153 12.19 -4.54 -24.97
C GLN A 153 11.58 -3.46 -25.86
N PHE A 154 11.67 -3.60 -27.19
CA PHE A 154 11.03 -2.70 -28.12
C PHE A 154 9.49 -2.77 -27.97
N GLY A 155 8.87 -1.60 -27.82
CA GLY A 155 7.42 -1.51 -27.56
C GLY A 155 7.03 -1.80 -26.10
N GLY A 156 8.01 -2.04 -25.21
CA GLY A 156 7.77 -2.27 -23.79
C GLY A 156 7.39 -0.99 -23.03
N GLU A 157 6.67 -1.19 -21.92
CA GLU A 157 6.18 -0.11 -21.06
C GLU A 157 7.04 -0.03 -19.78
N PRO A 158 7.43 1.18 -19.34
CA PRO A 158 8.21 1.35 -18.11
C PRO A 158 7.33 1.14 -16.87
N ILE A 159 7.93 0.58 -15.83
CA ILE A 159 7.36 0.62 -14.48
C ILE A 159 7.64 2.00 -13.89
N ALA A 160 6.59 2.70 -13.47
CA ALA A 160 6.69 4.06 -12.93
C ALA A 160 7.10 4.10 -11.45
N ALA A 161 6.71 3.10 -10.68
CA ALA A 161 7.07 2.93 -9.27
C ALA A 161 6.92 1.47 -8.87
N VAL A 162 7.64 1.06 -7.84
CA VAL A 162 7.51 -0.27 -7.22
C VAL A 162 7.03 -0.06 -5.78
N LEU A 163 5.96 -0.76 -5.40
CA LEU A 163 5.44 -0.77 -4.04
C LEU A 163 5.86 -2.06 -3.34
N GLY A 164 6.76 -1.96 -2.37
CA GLY A 164 7.12 -3.05 -1.48
C GLY A 164 6.15 -3.13 -0.31
N ALA A 165 5.29 -4.15 -0.30
CA ALA A 165 4.36 -4.40 0.81
C ALA A 165 5.08 -4.99 2.03
N TYR A 166 6.21 -4.40 2.39
CA TYR A 166 7.09 -4.82 3.48
C TYR A 166 7.17 -3.74 4.55
N GLU A 167 7.57 -4.14 5.75
CA GLU A 167 8.04 -3.24 6.79
C GLU A 167 9.54 -3.46 7.00
N PHE A 168 10.30 -2.39 6.91
CA PHE A 168 11.76 -2.41 7.09
C PHE A 168 12.14 -2.10 8.53
N LYS A 169 13.15 -2.81 9.02
CA LYS A 169 13.76 -2.64 10.33
C LYS A 169 15.19 -2.12 10.17
N ASN A 170 15.77 -1.56 11.23
CA ASN A 170 17.18 -1.18 11.22
C ASN A 170 18.09 -2.42 11.41
N THR A 171 18.01 -3.39 10.50
CA THR A 171 18.83 -4.60 10.49
C THR A 171 19.77 -4.62 9.30
N ALA A 172 20.86 -5.38 9.40
CA ALA A 172 21.84 -5.46 8.32
C ALA A 172 21.25 -6.01 7.00
N PRO A 173 20.42 -7.08 7.02
CA PRO A 173 19.76 -7.58 5.81
C PRO A 173 18.83 -6.54 5.18
N ASP A 174 18.04 -5.83 5.99
CA ASP A 174 17.11 -4.82 5.50
C ASP A 174 17.84 -3.62 4.87
N MET A 175 18.92 -3.16 5.49
CA MET A 175 19.74 -2.09 4.92
C MET A 175 20.38 -2.51 3.60
N LYS A 176 20.83 -3.77 3.49
CA LYS A 176 21.42 -4.31 2.26
C LYS A 176 20.36 -4.43 1.16
N LEU A 177 19.17 -4.91 1.51
CA LEU A 177 18.05 -4.99 0.56
C LEU A 177 17.65 -3.60 0.05
N LEU A 178 17.54 -2.59 0.93
CA LEU A 178 17.25 -1.21 0.53
C LEU A 178 18.33 -0.67 -0.43
N GLN A 179 19.59 -0.99 -0.20
CA GLN A 179 20.68 -0.62 -1.10
C GLN A 179 20.51 -1.24 -2.49
N TYR A 180 20.17 -2.52 -2.57
CA TYR A 180 19.95 -3.20 -3.85
C TYR A 180 18.73 -2.65 -4.61
N VAL A 181 17.59 -2.51 -3.93
CA VAL A 181 16.38 -1.97 -4.59
C VAL A 181 16.54 -0.51 -5.00
N SER A 182 17.37 0.28 -4.29
CA SER A 182 17.68 1.65 -4.70
C SER A 182 18.50 1.70 -5.99
N ALA A 183 19.47 0.81 -6.12
CA ALA A 183 20.28 0.71 -7.34
C ALA A 183 19.42 0.29 -8.55
N VAL A 184 18.51 -0.69 -8.38
CA VAL A 184 17.54 -1.05 -9.43
C VAL A 184 16.60 0.12 -9.74
N GLY A 185 16.10 0.81 -8.70
CA GLY A 185 15.26 2.00 -8.87
C GLY A 185 15.95 3.11 -9.67
N ALA A 186 17.24 3.32 -9.44
CA ALA A 186 18.05 4.28 -10.19
C ALA A 186 18.22 3.88 -11.66
N MET A 187 18.54 2.63 -11.93
CA MET A 187 18.70 2.11 -13.30
C MET A 187 17.38 2.09 -14.08
N ALA A 188 16.29 1.74 -13.42
CA ALA A 188 14.96 1.66 -14.03
C ALA A 188 14.19 2.99 -14.03
N HIS A 189 14.69 4.02 -13.35
CA HIS A 189 13.95 5.26 -13.06
C HIS A 189 12.59 5.02 -12.39
N ALA A 190 12.53 4.04 -11.49
CA ALA A 190 11.32 3.62 -10.80
C ALA A 190 11.53 3.66 -9.28
N PRO A 191 11.01 4.67 -8.56
CA PRO A 191 11.13 4.73 -7.12
C PRO A 191 10.49 3.53 -6.43
N PHE A 192 11.16 3.04 -5.38
CA PHE A 192 10.68 1.99 -4.51
C PHE A 192 10.02 2.60 -3.27
N LEU A 193 8.73 2.35 -3.09
CA LEU A 193 7.93 2.84 -1.96
C LEU A 193 7.66 1.70 -1.00
N SER A 194 7.90 1.91 0.28
CA SER A 194 7.61 0.91 1.32
C SER A 194 7.38 1.59 2.67
N SER A 195 7.28 0.83 3.76
CA SER A 195 7.13 1.34 5.12
C SER A 195 8.24 0.87 6.03
N VAL A 196 8.37 1.56 7.15
CA VAL A 196 9.22 1.13 8.27
C VAL A 196 8.37 0.67 9.44
N SER A 197 8.89 -0.32 10.18
CA SER A 197 8.30 -0.74 11.45
C SER A 197 8.74 0.19 12.60
N PRO A 198 8.04 0.21 13.74
CA PRO A 198 8.46 0.99 14.91
C PRO A 198 9.87 0.60 15.38
N GLU A 199 10.22 -0.67 15.24
CA GLU A 199 11.55 -1.19 15.60
C GLU A 199 12.70 -0.54 14.79
N PHE A 200 12.40 0.08 13.63
CA PHE A 200 13.39 0.86 12.88
C PHE A 200 13.94 2.01 13.71
N MET A 201 13.11 2.62 14.55
CA MET A 201 13.47 3.73 15.45
C MET A 201 13.79 3.26 16.86
N GLY A 202 13.88 1.95 17.09
CA GLY A 202 14.10 1.37 18.41
C GLY A 202 12.89 1.40 19.33
N LEU A 203 11.68 1.53 18.75
CA LEU A 203 10.41 1.54 19.47
C LEU A 203 9.76 0.14 19.41
N ASN A 204 8.99 -0.21 20.45
CA ASN A 204 8.19 -1.42 20.41
C ASN A 204 6.85 -1.21 19.67
N SER A 205 6.32 0.02 19.72
CA SER A 205 5.07 0.42 19.05
C SER A 205 5.15 1.87 18.61
N TRP A 206 4.45 2.23 17.55
CA TRP A 206 4.33 3.63 17.11
C TRP A 206 3.69 4.54 18.16
N THR A 207 2.93 3.98 19.10
CA THR A 207 2.36 4.73 20.23
C THR A 207 3.41 5.37 21.13
N GLU A 208 4.66 4.89 21.09
CA GLU A 208 5.79 5.44 21.82
C GLU A 208 6.44 6.65 21.11
N LEU A 209 6.13 6.88 19.84
CA LEU A 209 6.73 7.96 19.02
C LEU A 209 6.64 9.36 19.65
N PRO A 210 5.54 9.78 20.28
CA PRO A 210 5.46 11.06 20.97
C PRO A 210 6.43 11.22 22.13
N ASN A 211 6.89 10.11 22.74
CA ASN A 211 7.78 10.11 23.89
C ASN A 211 9.25 10.35 23.51
N ILE A 212 9.61 10.24 22.23
CA ILE A 212 10.96 10.55 21.76
C ILE A 212 11.22 12.04 21.93
N LYS A 213 12.28 12.39 22.65
CA LYS A 213 12.65 13.79 22.88
C LYS A 213 13.38 14.39 21.68
N ASP A 214 14.35 13.65 21.15
CA ASP A 214 15.23 14.08 20.06
C ASP A 214 15.43 12.93 19.07
N LEU A 215 14.79 13.04 17.92
CA LEU A 215 14.87 12.04 16.88
C LEU A 215 16.22 12.07 16.17
N TYR A 216 16.79 13.25 15.98
CA TYR A 216 18.09 13.42 15.34
C TYR A 216 19.21 12.71 16.13
N ALA A 217 19.21 12.86 17.46
CA ALA A 217 20.19 12.19 18.31
C ALA A 217 20.12 10.65 18.22
N ILE A 218 18.94 10.08 17.97
CA ILE A 218 18.77 8.65 17.76
C ILE A 218 19.49 8.22 16.46
N PHE A 219 19.25 8.91 15.36
CA PHE A 219 19.82 8.54 14.06
C PHE A 219 21.31 8.85 13.91
N GLU A 220 21.85 9.74 14.72
CA GLU A 220 23.31 9.96 14.83
C GLU A 220 24.02 8.86 15.65
N GLY A 221 23.27 8.04 16.39
CA GLY A 221 23.79 6.94 17.18
C GLY A 221 24.54 5.88 16.35
N PRO A 222 25.44 5.10 16.98
CA PRO A 222 26.25 4.10 16.29
C PRO A 222 25.44 2.96 15.65
N ALA A 223 24.25 2.67 16.16
CA ALA A 223 23.35 1.67 15.60
C ALA A 223 22.85 2.01 14.18
N TYR A 224 22.90 3.30 13.80
CA TYR A 224 22.39 3.79 12.50
C TYR A 224 23.51 4.10 11.49
N THR A 225 24.73 3.61 11.70
CA THR A 225 25.86 3.84 10.78
C THR A 225 25.55 3.36 9.36
N LYS A 226 24.92 2.18 9.21
CA LYS A 226 24.53 1.65 7.90
C LYS A 226 23.40 2.46 7.26
N TRP A 227 22.46 2.94 8.06
CA TRP A 227 21.39 3.82 7.62
C TRP A 227 21.96 5.14 7.06
N ARG A 228 22.87 5.79 7.81
CA ARG A 228 23.53 7.01 7.33
C ARG A 228 24.29 6.77 6.03
N ALA A 229 25.04 5.67 5.94
CA ALA A 229 25.76 5.30 4.72
C ALA A 229 24.82 5.11 3.52
N LEU A 230 23.66 4.48 3.72
CA LEU A 230 22.62 4.36 2.69
C LEU A 230 22.10 5.76 2.28
N ARG A 231 21.78 6.63 3.23
CA ARG A 231 21.28 7.98 2.99
C ARG A 231 22.28 8.88 2.23
N ASP A 232 23.58 8.65 2.40
CA ASP A 232 24.64 9.38 1.70
C ASP A 232 24.84 8.90 0.25
N SER A 233 24.28 7.74 -0.14
CA SER A 233 24.36 7.22 -1.49
C SER A 233 23.46 8.01 -2.45
N GLU A 234 23.88 8.15 -3.73
CA GLU A 234 23.08 8.85 -4.74
C GLU A 234 21.78 8.10 -5.10
N ASP A 235 21.82 6.77 -5.05
CA ASP A 235 20.67 5.93 -5.43
C ASP A 235 19.56 5.95 -4.39
N SER A 236 19.87 6.31 -3.13
CA SER A 236 18.87 6.36 -2.05
C SER A 236 17.74 7.37 -2.30
N ARG A 237 17.89 8.27 -3.27
CA ARG A 237 16.79 9.15 -3.74
C ARG A 237 15.62 8.37 -4.34
N TYR A 238 15.85 7.12 -4.77
CA TYR A 238 14.82 6.25 -5.34
C TYR A 238 14.07 5.43 -4.28
N ILE A 239 14.27 5.69 -3.01
CA ILE A 239 13.55 5.05 -1.92
C ILE A 239 12.64 6.04 -1.22
N GLY A 240 11.38 5.68 -1.02
CA GLY A 240 10.41 6.37 -0.16
C GLY A 240 9.94 5.43 0.94
N LEU A 241 10.19 5.77 2.20
CA LEU A 241 9.78 5.00 3.36
C LEU A 241 8.72 5.74 4.15
N THR A 242 7.57 5.11 4.33
CA THR A 242 6.41 5.71 5.00
C THR A 242 6.25 5.25 6.45
N ALA A 243 5.62 6.09 7.25
CA ALA A 243 5.24 5.84 8.65
C ALA A 243 4.12 6.81 9.06
N PRO A 244 3.37 6.59 10.17
CA PRO A 244 3.10 5.31 10.81
C PRO A 244 2.11 4.46 10.00
N ARG A 245 1.61 3.37 10.58
CA ARG A 245 0.55 2.55 9.98
C ARG A 245 -0.81 3.25 10.08
N PHE A 246 -1.79 2.81 9.29
CA PHE A 246 -3.17 3.30 9.33
C PHE A 246 -4.17 2.15 9.53
N LEU A 247 -5.37 2.45 10.02
CA LEU A 247 -6.42 1.47 10.26
C LEU A 247 -7.03 1.01 8.92
N LEU A 248 -7.03 -0.30 8.67
CA LEU A 248 -7.56 -0.88 7.42
C LEU A 248 -9.04 -1.20 7.48
N ARG A 249 -9.55 -1.55 8.65
CA ARG A 249 -10.98 -1.79 8.90
C ARG A 249 -11.36 -1.46 10.32
N GLN A 250 -12.62 -1.18 10.52
CA GLN A 250 -13.20 -1.17 11.85
C GLN A 250 -13.23 -2.59 12.43
N PRO A 251 -13.09 -2.75 13.75
CA PRO A 251 -13.37 -4.01 14.42
C PRO A 251 -14.76 -4.52 14.06
N TYR A 252 -14.93 -5.82 14.03
CA TYR A 252 -16.23 -6.41 13.82
C TYR A 252 -17.11 -6.19 15.04
N SER A 253 -18.33 -5.69 14.80
CA SER A 253 -19.34 -5.50 15.83
C SER A 253 -20.74 -5.68 15.24
N PRO A 254 -21.73 -6.08 16.04
CA PRO A 254 -23.10 -6.23 15.56
C PRO A 254 -23.72 -4.93 15.00
N THR A 255 -23.21 -3.76 15.44
CA THR A 255 -23.76 -2.44 15.08
C THR A 255 -23.03 -1.81 13.88
N ASP A 256 -21.69 -1.76 13.93
CA ASP A 256 -20.90 -0.94 13.00
C ASP A 256 -20.33 -1.74 11.83
N ASN A 257 -19.92 -2.99 12.10
CA ASN A 257 -19.33 -3.87 11.09
C ASN A 257 -19.83 -5.31 11.27
N PRO A 258 -21.14 -5.58 10.98
CA PRO A 258 -21.78 -6.84 11.32
C PRO A 258 -21.31 -7.99 10.41
N VAL A 259 -21.14 -9.15 11.03
CA VAL A 259 -20.95 -10.44 10.34
C VAL A 259 -22.33 -11.11 10.16
N LYS A 260 -22.57 -11.70 8.99
CA LYS A 260 -23.88 -12.25 8.64
C LYS A 260 -24.24 -13.55 9.38
N ASN A 261 -23.27 -14.29 9.88
CA ASN A 261 -23.47 -15.67 10.34
C ASN A 261 -23.79 -15.76 11.84
N PHE A 262 -23.27 -14.86 12.65
CA PHE A 262 -23.49 -14.79 14.11
C PHE A 262 -23.18 -13.38 14.62
N ASN A 263 -23.53 -13.07 15.89
CA ASN A 263 -23.22 -11.76 16.47
C ASN A 263 -21.79 -11.68 16.93
N TYR A 264 -20.89 -11.46 15.98
CA TYR A 264 -19.48 -11.35 16.27
C TYR A 264 -19.13 -10.00 16.88
N HIS A 265 -18.45 -10.03 18.01
CA HIS A 265 -17.87 -8.86 18.66
C HIS A 265 -16.37 -9.08 18.84
N GLU A 266 -15.58 -8.35 18.06
CA GLU A 266 -14.11 -8.41 18.09
C GLU A 266 -13.58 -7.60 19.28
N ASP A 267 -12.85 -8.24 20.19
CA ASP A 267 -12.26 -7.59 21.35
C ASP A 267 -10.85 -7.04 21.02
N VAL A 268 -10.79 -5.76 20.69
CA VAL A 268 -9.52 -5.03 20.43
C VAL A 268 -9.07 -4.19 21.64
N SER A 269 -9.72 -4.39 22.82
CA SER A 269 -9.44 -3.58 24.00
C SER A 269 -8.14 -3.96 24.72
N ARG A 270 -7.65 -5.17 24.51
CA ARG A 270 -6.53 -5.76 25.24
C ARG A 270 -5.18 -5.31 24.74
N ASN A 271 -5.03 -5.24 23.43
CA ASN A 271 -3.75 -4.93 22.81
C ASN A 271 -3.95 -4.01 21.62
N HIS A 272 -3.09 -3.02 21.48
CA HIS A 272 -3.07 -2.11 20.33
C HIS A 272 -2.82 -2.83 18.99
N GLU A 273 -2.08 -3.93 19.03
CA GLU A 273 -1.79 -4.76 17.85
C GLU A 273 -2.98 -5.66 17.43
N ASP A 274 -4.08 -5.72 18.22
CA ASP A 274 -5.29 -6.45 17.84
C ASP A 274 -6.07 -5.72 16.73
N TYR A 275 -5.86 -4.42 16.56
CA TYR A 275 -6.35 -3.69 15.40
C TYR A 275 -5.64 -4.13 14.12
N LEU A 276 -6.38 -4.15 13.00
CA LEU A 276 -5.78 -4.44 11.70
C LEU A 276 -5.13 -3.19 11.12
N TRP A 277 -3.82 -3.13 11.21
CA TRP A 277 -3.01 -2.04 10.68
C TRP A 277 -2.54 -2.29 9.26
N GLY A 278 -2.50 -1.24 8.45
CA GLY A 278 -2.02 -1.23 7.07
C GLY A 278 -0.79 -0.36 6.88
N ASN A 279 0.00 -0.73 5.90
CA ASN A 279 1.18 -0.01 5.47
C ASN A 279 0.78 1.27 4.70
N THR A 280 1.23 2.43 5.15
CA THR A 280 0.88 3.74 4.55
C THR A 280 1.47 3.97 3.16
N ALA A 281 2.44 3.17 2.73
CA ALA A 281 2.95 3.24 1.36
C ALA A 281 1.87 2.93 0.31
N TRP A 282 0.85 2.11 0.65
CA TRP A 282 -0.30 1.88 -0.21
C TRP A 282 -1.10 3.16 -0.47
N MET A 283 -1.28 3.98 0.57
CA MET A 283 -2.00 5.24 0.44
C MET A 283 -1.20 6.27 -0.37
N LEU A 284 0.12 6.29 -0.20
CA LEU A 284 1.00 7.12 -1.03
C LEU A 284 0.93 6.68 -2.50
N ALA A 285 0.94 5.38 -2.77
CA ALA A 285 0.79 4.84 -4.13
C ALA A 285 -0.58 5.18 -4.74
N CYS A 286 -1.66 5.15 -3.95
CA CYS A 286 -2.98 5.64 -4.39
C CYS A 286 -2.94 7.12 -4.79
N ASN A 287 -2.27 7.97 -4.01
CA ASN A 287 -2.12 9.39 -4.34
C ASN A 287 -1.29 9.60 -5.62
N VAL A 288 -0.24 8.80 -5.84
CA VAL A 288 0.54 8.80 -7.08
C VAL A 288 -0.35 8.44 -8.28
N ALA A 289 -1.16 7.39 -8.14
CA ALA A 289 -2.09 6.96 -9.19
C ALA A 289 -3.18 8.02 -9.46
N ASP A 290 -3.77 8.61 -8.42
CA ASP A 290 -4.79 9.66 -8.53
C ASP A 290 -4.23 10.93 -9.20
N SER A 291 -3.01 11.33 -8.83
CA SER A 291 -2.31 12.45 -9.49
C SER A 291 -2.11 12.18 -10.98
N PHE A 292 -1.72 10.95 -11.33
CA PHE A 292 -1.55 10.56 -12.71
C PHE A 292 -2.89 10.54 -13.49
N ALA A 293 -3.93 9.97 -12.90
CA ALA A 293 -5.26 9.94 -13.50
C ALA A 293 -5.76 11.34 -13.87
N LYS A 294 -5.60 12.29 -12.95
CA LYS A 294 -6.09 13.67 -13.12
C LYS A 294 -5.23 14.52 -14.07
N TYR A 295 -3.91 14.40 -13.99
CA TYR A 295 -2.99 15.36 -14.60
C TYR A 295 -2.02 14.73 -15.59
N ARG A 296 -1.93 13.42 -15.68
CA ARG A 296 -0.91 12.65 -16.44
C ARG A 296 0.52 12.80 -15.88
N TRP A 297 0.64 13.38 -14.71
CA TRP A 297 1.88 13.58 -13.96
C TRP A 297 1.66 13.24 -12.49
N CYS A 298 2.74 12.91 -11.76
CA CYS A 298 2.68 12.50 -10.36
C CYS A 298 3.29 13.49 -9.35
N PRO A 299 3.36 14.82 -9.57
CA PRO A 299 3.90 15.74 -8.57
C PRO A 299 2.90 16.08 -7.46
N ASN A 300 1.59 15.88 -7.70
CA ASN A 300 0.53 16.27 -6.77
C ASN A 300 0.22 15.11 -5.83
N ILE A 301 1.12 14.84 -4.87
CA ILE A 301 1.02 13.73 -3.90
C ILE A 301 1.20 14.20 -2.46
N ILE A 302 1.43 15.51 -2.25
CA ILE A 302 1.64 16.14 -0.93
C ILE A 302 0.70 17.32 -0.72
N GLY A 303 0.40 17.59 0.53
CA GLY A 303 -0.50 18.68 0.94
C GLY A 303 -2.00 18.31 0.79
N PRO A 304 -2.82 18.72 1.78
CA PRO A 304 -4.23 18.30 1.85
C PRO A 304 -5.09 18.79 0.67
N GLN A 305 -4.70 19.88 0.00
CA GLN A 305 -5.39 20.44 -1.17
C GLN A 305 -4.68 20.17 -2.49
N SER A 306 -3.50 19.59 -2.45
CA SER A 306 -2.63 19.37 -3.63
C SER A 306 -2.39 17.89 -3.94
N GLY A 307 -3.32 17.00 -3.55
CA GLY A 307 -3.26 15.58 -3.86
C GLY A 307 -2.63 14.70 -2.78
N GLY A 308 -2.16 15.28 -1.66
CA GLY A 308 -1.65 14.51 -0.52
C GLY A 308 -2.71 13.99 0.44
N ALA A 309 -3.99 14.35 0.23
CA ALA A 309 -5.08 13.93 1.10
C ALA A 309 -5.43 12.46 0.90
N VAL A 310 -5.65 11.77 2.02
CA VAL A 310 -6.22 10.42 2.08
C VAL A 310 -7.55 10.55 2.83
N LYS A 311 -8.65 10.30 2.14
CA LYS A 311 -10.01 10.47 2.65
C LYS A 311 -10.64 9.12 2.98
N ASP A 312 -11.74 9.17 3.72
CA ASP A 312 -12.58 8.02 4.01
C ASP A 312 -11.81 6.85 4.65
N LEU A 313 -10.97 7.17 5.64
CA LEU A 313 -10.26 6.17 6.44
C LEU A 313 -11.20 5.59 7.50
N PRO A 314 -11.12 4.29 7.81
CA PRO A 314 -11.86 3.69 8.91
C PRO A 314 -11.55 4.37 10.24
N VAL A 315 -12.57 4.66 11.03
CA VAL A 315 -12.49 5.23 12.36
C VAL A 315 -13.29 4.33 13.32
N HIS A 316 -12.70 3.96 14.45
CA HIS A 316 -13.40 3.18 15.46
C HIS A 316 -13.85 4.06 16.63
N LEU A 317 -15.15 4.06 16.89
CA LEU A 317 -15.75 4.70 18.05
C LEU A 317 -15.89 3.66 19.16
N PHE A 318 -15.36 3.94 20.33
CA PHE A 318 -15.49 3.05 21.49
C PHE A 318 -15.84 3.86 22.73
N GLU A 319 -16.56 3.23 23.63
CA GLU A 319 -16.99 3.84 24.89
C GLU A 319 -16.01 3.45 26.00
N THR A 320 -15.51 4.46 26.70
CA THR A 320 -14.66 4.27 27.89
C THR A 320 -15.23 5.15 29.02
N MET A 321 -15.59 4.54 30.14
CA MET A 321 -16.10 5.24 31.32
C MET A 321 -17.30 6.18 31.01
N GLY A 322 -18.21 5.75 30.12
CA GLY A 322 -19.38 6.52 29.72
C GLY A 322 -19.10 7.69 28.77
N GLN A 323 -17.89 7.77 28.23
CA GLN A 323 -17.53 8.75 27.20
C GLN A 323 -17.17 8.04 25.89
N ILE A 324 -17.72 8.54 24.78
CA ILE A 324 -17.35 8.08 23.44
C ILE A 324 -15.98 8.62 23.10
N GLN A 325 -15.05 7.73 22.83
CA GLN A 325 -13.70 8.05 22.35
C GLN A 325 -13.56 7.60 20.92
N VAL A 326 -12.68 8.26 20.19
CA VAL A 326 -12.38 7.98 18.77
C VAL A 326 -10.98 7.38 18.67
N LYS A 327 -10.88 6.17 18.15
CA LYS A 327 -9.61 5.65 17.68
C LYS A 327 -9.29 6.32 16.36
N ILE A 328 -8.22 7.05 16.34
CA ILE A 328 -7.78 7.79 15.17
C ILE A 328 -7.41 6.85 14.00
N PRO A 329 -7.62 7.28 12.75
CA PRO A 329 -7.37 6.43 11.58
C PRO A 329 -5.89 6.09 11.35
N THR A 330 -4.96 6.87 11.93
CA THR A 330 -3.53 6.55 11.98
C THR A 330 -3.17 5.92 13.32
N GLU A 331 -2.17 5.09 13.37
CA GLU A 331 -1.77 4.37 14.58
C GLU A 331 -1.37 5.31 15.72
N VAL A 332 -0.79 6.45 15.38
CA VAL A 332 -0.39 7.50 16.30
C VAL A 332 -0.66 8.88 15.71
N LEU A 333 -1.01 9.84 16.57
CA LEU A 333 -1.10 11.23 16.17
C LEU A 333 0.30 11.83 16.04
N VAL A 334 0.65 12.25 14.82
CA VAL A 334 1.91 12.92 14.53
C VAL A 334 1.68 14.43 14.51
N THR A 335 2.43 15.18 15.32
CA THR A 335 2.38 16.65 15.33
C THR A 335 3.20 17.21 14.17
N ASP A 336 2.91 18.45 13.74
CA ASP A 336 3.62 19.13 12.65
C ASP A 336 5.15 19.18 12.88
N ARG A 337 5.57 19.40 14.13
CA ARG A 337 6.99 19.37 14.48
C ARG A 337 7.59 17.98 14.27
N ARG A 338 6.88 16.93 14.69
CA ARG A 338 7.36 15.55 14.57
C ARG A 338 7.35 15.09 13.11
N GLU A 339 6.38 15.54 12.33
CA GLU A 339 6.34 15.30 10.89
C GLU A 339 7.59 15.91 10.22
N PHE A 340 7.91 17.15 10.55
CA PHE A 340 9.10 17.81 10.00
C PHE A 340 10.40 17.10 10.39
N GLU A 341 10.56 16.70 11.67
CA GLU A 341 11.73 15.95 12.13
C GLU A 341 11.86 14.60 11.40
N LEU A 342 10.76 13.88 11.18
CA LEU A 342 10.74 12.63 10.41
C LEU A 342 11.07 12.85 8.93
N ALA A 343 10.52 13.91 8.33
CA ALA A 343 10.79 14.25 6.95
C ALA A 343 12.26 14.60 6.70
N GLU A 344 12.93 15.30 7.65
CA GLU A 344 14.37 15.57 7.58
C GLU A 344 15.21 14.29 7.69
N GLU A 345 14.71 13.29 8.42
CA GLU A 345 15.35 11.97 8.51
C GLU A 345 14.98 11.02 7.36
N GLY A 346 14.23 11.51 6.36
CA GLY A 346 13.94 10.78 5.11
C GLY A 346 12.73 9.86 5.20
N PHE A 347 11.81 10.12 6.13
CA PHE A 347 10.55 9.39 6.25
C PHE A 347 9.38 10.22 5.74
N ILE A 348 8.40 9.54 5.16
CA ILE A 348 7.17 10.11 4.64
C ILE A 348 6.05 9.80 5.63
N THR A 349 5.50 10.84 6.23
CA THR A 349 4.57 10.67 7.35
C THR A 349 3.13 10.91 6.93
N LEU A 350 2.26 9.95 7.24
CA LEU A 350 0.82 10.14 7.14
C LEU A 350 0.30 10.77 8.44
N THR A 351 -0.18 12.00 8.33
CA THR A 351 -0.70 12.78 9.47
C THR A 351 -2.20 12.94 9.34
N MET A 352 -2.93 12.67 10.41
CA MET A 352 -4.38 12.86 10.40
C MET A 352 -4.78 14.32 10.63
N ARG A 353 -5.92 14.70 10.09
CA ARG A 353 -6.58 15.95 10.44
C ARG A 353 -7.37 15.74 11.75
N LYS A 354 -7.19 16.66 12.69
CA LYS A 354 -7.90 16.62 13.98
C LYS A 354 -9.43 16.53 13.75
N ASP A 355 -10.08 15.66 14.51
CA ASP A 355 -11.54 15.44 14.51
C ASP A 355 -12.11 15.08 13.11
N SER A 356 -11.36 14.31 12.33
CA SER A 356 -11.74 13.91 10.96
C SER A 356 -11.24 12.49 10.65
N ASP A 357 -11.91 11.84 9.70
CA ASP A 357 -11.52 10.58 9.05
C ASP A 357 -10.49 10.77 7.95
N ASN A 358 -10.03 12.01 7.75
CA ASN A 358 -9.08 12.37 6.71
C ASN A 358 -7.66 12.48 7.26
N ALA A 359 -6.71 12.01 6.49
CA ALA A 359 -5.28 12.18 6.72
C ALA A 359 -4.62 12.80 5.51
N ALA A 360 -3.38 13.24 5.64
CA ALA A 360 -2.61 13.80 4.52
C ALA A 360 -1.11 13.53 4.68
N PHE A 361 -0.43 13.42 3.55
CA PHE A 361 1.01 13.52 3.46
C PHE A 361 1.40 14.97 3.26
N PHE A 362 2.15 15.56 4.17
CA PHE A 362 2.62 16.96 4.07
C PHE A 362 3.96 17.05 3.35
N SER A 363 4.79 16.01 3.45
CA SER A 363 6.06 15.88 2.75
C SER A 363 6.16 14.51 2.08
N ALA A 364 7.01 14.40 1.07
CA ALA A 364 7.38 13.14 0.42
C ALA A 364 8.85 13.17 0.05
N ASN A 365 9.69 13.25 1.09
CA ASN A 365 11.14 13.20 0.94
C ASN A 365 11.59 11.76 0.65
N SER A 366 12.57 11.60 -0.23
CA SER A 366 13.26 10.33 -0.35
C SER A 366 14.17 10.10 0.85
N VAL A 367 14.70 8.89 0.96
CA VAL A 367 15.66 8.53 2.01
C VAL A 367 16.97 9.31 1.92
N GLN A 368 17.32 9.83 0.74
CA GLN A 368 18.59 10.52 0.51
C GLN A 368 18.76 11.73 1.42
N LYS A 369 19.92 11.80 2.11
CA LYS A 369 20.30 12.97 2.90
C LYS A 369 20.73 14.11 1.98
N PRO A 370 20.12 15.31 2.09
CA PRO A 370 20.57 16.46 1.33
C PRO A 370 22.03 16.81 1.66
N LYS A 371 22.87 17.01 0.65
CA LYS A 371 24.24 17.46 0.81
C LYS A 371 24.28 18.96 1.09
N HIS A 372 25.15 19.36 1.97
CA HIS A 372 25.42 20.79 2.23
C HIS A 372 26.37 21.35 1.18
N PHE A 373 26.01 22.53 0.68
CA PHE A 373 26.81 23.26 -0.28
C PHE A 373 27.10 24.68 0.25
N PRO A 374 28.24 25.30 -0.14
CA PRO A 374 28.58 26.68 0.30
C PRO A 374 27.57 27.74 -0.15
N GLY A 375 26.75 27.47 -1.18
CA GLY A 375 25.74 28.39 -1.70
C GLY A 375 24.33 27.95 -1.33
N LYS A 376 23.53 28.86 -0.75
CA LYS A 376 22.14 28.58 -0.35
C LYS A 376 21.27 28.09 -1.50
N ASP A 377 21.48 28.59 -2.71
CA ASP A 377 20.69 28.19 -3.88
C ASP A 377 21.03 26.75 -4.31
N ALA A 378 22.31 26.37 -4.29
CA ALA A 378 22.74 25.02 -4.61
C ALA A 378 22.24 24.00 -3.57
N GLU A 379 22.32 24.36 -2.28
CA GLU A 379 21.79 23.51 -1.20
C GLU A 379 20.28 23.32 -1.33
N THR A 380 19.54 24.40 -1.58
CA THR A 380 18.11 24.37 -1.78
C THR A 380 17.75 23.51 -3.00
N ASN A 381 18.45 23.68 -4.11
CA ASN A 381 18.26 22.87 -5.32
C ASN A 381 18.49 21.38 -5.06
N TYR A 382 19.55 21.04 -4.34
CA TYR A 382 19.84 19.66 -3.99
C TYR A 382 18.76 19.06 -3.07
N LYS A 383 18.35 19.81 -2.03
CA LYS A 383 17.27 19.41 -1.11
C LYS A 383 15.95 19.15 -1.84
N LEU A 384 15.64 19.97 -2.83
CA LEU A 384 14.45 19.77 -3.68
C LEU A 384 14.58 18.56 -4.58
N GLY A 385 15.78 18.24 -5.06
CA GLY A 385 16.08 17.05 -5.86
C GLY A 385 15.93 15.73 -5.10
N THR A 386 15.89 15.77 -3.77
CA THR A 386 15.63 14.58 -2.94
C THR A 386 14.14 14.30 -2.70
N GLN A 387 13.24 15.10 -3.24
CA GLN A 387 11.81 14.93 -3.07
C GLN A 387 11.18 14.06 -4.17
N LEU A 388 10.39 13.08 -3.80
CA LEU A 388 9.72 12.16 -4.74
C LEU A 388 8.86 12.85 -5.79
N PRO A 389 8.07 13.92 -5.49
CA PRO A 389 7.29 14.62 -6.51
C PRO A 389 8.10 15.06 -7.73
N TYR A 390 9.31 15.52 -7.49
CA TYR A 390 10.21 15.96 -8.56
C TYR A 390 10.87 14.80 -9.26
N LEU A 391 11.23 13.79 -8.49
CA LEU A 391 11.80 12.56 -9.04
C LEU A 391 10.82 11.89 -10.01
N PHE A 392 9.53 11.85 -9.70
CA PHE A 392 8.51 11.32 -10.60
C PHE A 392 8.42 12.09 -11.93
N ILE A 393 8.58 13.42 -11.91
CA ILE A 393 8.62 14.22 -13.15
C ILE A 393 9.82 13.82 -14.00
N ILE A 394 11.01 13.79 -13.40
CA ILE A 394 12.26 13.51 -14.12
C ILE A 394 12.26 12.08 -14.66
N ASN A 395 11.88 11.11 -13.85
CA ASN A 395 11.82 9.71 -14.24
C ASN A 395 10.91 9.49 -15.44
N ARG A 396 9.74 10.14 -15.44
CA ARG A 396 8.83 10.06 -16.57
C ARG A 396 9.39 10.69 -17.84
N LEU A 397 10.08 11.82 -17.72
CA LEU A 397 10.77 12.43 -18.86
C LEU A 397 11.90 11.53 -19.37
N ALA A 398 12.68 10.92 -18.47
CA ALA A 398 13.71 9.96 -18.83
C ALA A 398 13.14 8.75 -19.57
N HIS A 399 12.02 8.19 -19.11
CA HIS A 399 11.33 7.11 -19.80
C HIS A 399 10.90 7.53 -21.23
N TYR A 400 10.32 8.71 -21.39
CA TYR A 400 9.92 9.21 -22.71
C TYR A 400 11.14 9.42 -23.63
N ILE A 401 12.20 10.06 -23.13
CA ILE A 401 13.42 10.28 -23.92
C ILE A 401 13.98 8.93 -24.38
N LYS A 402 14.03 7.92 -23.51
CA LYS A 402 14.52 6.59 -23.86
C LYS A 402 13.68 5.92 -24.96
N VAL A 403 12.35 6.05 -24.90
CA VAL A 403 11.47 5.54 -25.96
C VAL A 403 11.72 6.27 -27.27
N LEU A 404 11.75 7.61 -27.25
CA LEU A 404 12.00 8.43 -28.44
C LEU A 404 13.35 8.10 -29.09
N GLN A 405 14.39 7.92 -28.27
CA GLN A 405 15.71 7.56 -28.78
C GLN A 405 15.73 6.17 -29.41
N ARG A 406 15.05 5.20 -28.79
CA ARG A 406 14.93 3.84 -29.34
C ARG A 406 14.23 3.82 -30.70
N GLU A 407 13.20 4.65 -30.88
CA GLU A 407 12.49 4.81 -32.16
C GLU A 407 13.35 5.48 -33.24
N GLN A 408 14.36 6.24 -32.85
CA GLN A 408 15.28 6.91 -33.76
C GLN A 408 16.49 6.06 -34.15
N LEU A 409 16.69 4.88 -33.57
CA LEU A 409 17.78 3.99 -33.90
C LEU A 409 17.76 3.64 -35.40
N GLY A 410 18.92 3.78 -36.07
CA GLY A 410 19.07 3.56 -37.53
C GLY A 410 18.60 4.72 -38.39
N SER A 411 18.13 5.83 -37.84
CA SER A 411 17.81 7.04 -38.60
C SER A 411 19.09 7.83 -38.86
N TRP A 412 19.19 8.43 -40.08
CA TRP A 412 20.33 9.28 -40.47
C TRP A 412 20.17 10.69 -39.88
N LYS A 413 20.16 10.82 -38.54
CA LYS A 413 20.03 12.10 -37.86
C LYS A 413 21.35 12.54 -37.26
N GLU A 414 21.70 13.80 -37.49
CA GLU A 414 22.83 14.43 -36.82
C GLU A 414 22.47 14.87 -35.40
N ARG A 415 23.46 15.07 -34.56
CA ARG A 415 23.35 15.55 -33.19
C ARG A 415 22.41 16.78 -33.07
N SER A 416 22.59 17.75 -33.96
CA SER A 416 21.81 18.99 -34.00
C SER A 416 20.31 18.75 -34.28
N ASP A 417 19.99 17.75 -35.11
CA ASP A 417 18.62 17.39 -35.42
C ASP A 417 17.94 16.72 -34.24
N LEU A 418 18.62 15.80 -33.57
CA LEU A 418 18.16 15.14 -32.34
C LEU A 418 17.93 16.16 -31.23
N GLU A 419 18.88 17.08 -31.02
CA GLU A 419 18.74 18.13 -30.01
C GLU A 419 17.54 19.04 -30.29
N ARG A 420 17.34 19.46 -31.54
CA ARG A 420 16.20 20.27 -31.94
C ARG A 420 14.86 19.54 -31.75
N GLU A 421 14.79 18.27 -32.10
CA GLU A 421 13.60 17.45 -31.99
C GLU A 421 13.22 17.23 -30.52
N LEU A 422 14.17 16.84 -29.67
CA LEU A 422 13.95 16.65 -28.22
C LEU A 422 13.56 17.96 -27.54
N ASN A 423 14.17 19.09 -27.91
CA ASN A 423 13.78 20.40 -27.38
C ASN A 423 12.39 20.82 -27.86
N THR A 424 11.98 20.48 -29.08
CA THR A 424 10.62 20.74 -29.57
C THR A 424 9.61 19.89 -28.82
N TRP A 425 9.92 18.61 -28.59
CA TRP A 425 9.07 17.71 -27.82
C TRP A 425 8.90 18.17 -26.37
N ILE A 426 9.97 18.52 -25.66
CA ILE A 426 9.89 18.84 -24.24
C ILE A 426 9.15 20.17 -23.97
N ARG A 427 9.16 21.11 -24.93
CA ARG A 427 8.46 22.39 -24.84
C ARG A 427 6.95 22.26 -24.65
N GLN A 428 6.34 21.17 -25.09
CA GLN A 428 4.90 20.93 -24.89
C GLN A 428 4.52 20.78 -23.40
N TYR A 429 5.47 20.43 -22.53
CA TYR A 429 5.30 20.29 -21.09
C TYR A 429 5.70 21.55 -20.31
N VAL A 430 6.16 22.58 -20.99
CA VAL A 430 6.55 23.86 -20.40
C VAL A 430 5.37 24.82 -20.46
N ALA A 431 5.04 25.43 -19.31
CA ALA A 431 4.12 26.57 -19.24
C ALA A 431 4.94 27.85 -19.09
N ASP A 432 4.91 28.67 -20.13
CA ASP A 432 5.72 29.90 -20.23
C ASP A 432 5.09 31.12 -19.49
N GLN A 433 4.27 30.85 -18.48
CA GLN A 433 3.65 31.87 -17.64
C GLN A 433 4.39 31.94 -16.30
N GLU A 434 4.59 33.15 -15.78
CA GLU A 434 5.23 33.31 -14.46
C GLU A 434 4.43 32.70 -13.32
N ASN A 435 3.10 32.82 -13.34
CA ASN A 435 2.19 32.27 -12.34
C ASN A 435 0.99 31.60 -13.01
N PRO A 436 1.15 30.42 -13.59
CA PRO A 436 0.04 29.73 -14.21
C PRO A 436 -0.96 29.21 -13.14
N PRO A 437 -2.26 29.08 -13.49
CA PRO A 437 -3.25 28.45 -12.61
C PRO A 437 -2.83 27.03 -12.18
N ALA A 438 -3.37 26.55 -11.04
CA ALA A 438 -2.99 25.26 -10.47
C ALA A 438 -3.20 24.09 -11.45
N ASP A 439 -4.28 24.09 -12.23
CA ASP A 439 -4.56 23.07 -13.23
C ASP A 439 -3.49 23.04 -14.35
N VAL A 440 -3.11 24.22 -14.85
CA VAL A 440 -2.05 24.34 -15.85
C VAL A 440 -0.72 23.86 -15.33
N ARG A 441 -0.35 24.21 -14.08
CA ARG A 441 0.88 23.73 -13.43
C ARG A 441 0.91 22.21 -13.26
N SER A 442 -0.24 21.63 -12.97
CA SER A 442 -0.36 20.19 -12.79
C SER A 442 -0.22 19.41 -14.12
N ARG A 443 -0.72 19.97 -15.23
CA ARG A 443 -0.66 19.37 -16.58
C ARG A 443 0.63 19.70 -17.33
N LYS A 444 1.21 20.89 -17.09
CA LYS A 444 2.49 21.33 -17.64
C LYS A 444 3.43 21.64 -16.48
N PRO A 445 4.09 20.62 -15.91
CA PRO A 445 4.81 20.75 -14.66
C PRO A 445 6.11 21.56 -14.75
N LEU A 446 6.55 21.90 -15.96
CA LEU A 446 7.82 22.58 -16.19
C LEU A 446 7.62 24.07 -16.45
N ARG A 447 8.46 24.89 -15.82
CA ARG A 447 8.63 26.32 -16.12
C ARG A 447 9.63 26.54 -17.24
N ALA A 448 10.70 25.74 -17.24
CA ALA A 448 11.71 25.76 -18.30
C ALA A 448 12.27 24.34 -18.45
N ALA A 449 12.69 24.01 -19.65
CA ALA A 449 13.36 22.77 -19.95
C ALA A 449 14.34 22.96 -21.10
N ARG A 450 15.48 22.29 -21.04
CA ARG A 450 16.49 22.24 -22.09
C ARG A 450 17.07 20.85 -22.17
N VAL A 451 17.19 20.36 -23.37
CA VAL A 451 17.88 19.10 -23.69
C VAL A 451 19.15 19.47 -24.45
N GLU A 452 20.27 18.97 -24.01
CA GLU A 452 21.56 19.08 -24.69
C GLU A 452 21.99 17.70 -25.10
N VAL A 453 22.44 17.57 -26.35
CA VAL A 453 22.96 16.31 -26.90
C VAL A 453 24.44 16.48 -27.11
N MET A 454 25.23 15.61 -26.50
CA MET A 454 26.70 15.63 -26.57
C MET A 454 27.21 14.35 -27.21
N ASP A 455 28.30 14.46 -27.95
CA ASP A 455 29.02 13.29 -28.49
C ASP A 455 29.71 12.54 -27.35
N VAL A 456 29.69 11.21 -27.41
CA VAL A 456 30.47 10.39 -26.48
C VAL A 456 31.90 10.28 -26.99
N GLU A 457 32.83 10.70 -26.14
CA GLU A 457 34.26 10.69 -26.50
C GLU A 457 34.75 9.25 -26.73
N GLY A 458 35.32 9.01 -27.93
CA GLY A 458 35.80 7.69 -28.30
C GLY A 458 34.78 6.74 -28.95
N GLU A 459 33.49 7.12 -29.01
CA GLU A 459 32.44 6.27 -29.59
C GLU A 459 31.63 7.04 -30.67
N PRO A 460 32.11 7.08 -31.92
CA PRO A 460 31.42 7.79 -33.01
C PRO A 460 30.00 7.25 -33.23
N GLY A 461 29.01 8.17 -33.30
CA GLY A 461 27.60 7.82 -33.48
C GLY A 461 26.84 7.52 -32.18
N TRP A 462 27.51 7.66 -31.04
CA TRP A 462 26.87 7.58 -29.70
C TRP A 462 26.70 8.98 -29.11
N TYR A 463 25.53 9.22 -28.57
CA TYR A 463 25.17 10.50 -27.98
C TYR A 463 24.82 10.36 -26.52
N GLN A 464 25.28 11.29 -25.72
CA GLN A 464 24.85 11.48 -24.34
C GLN A 464 23.81 12.60 -24.30
N VAL A 465 22.69 12.37 -23.63
CA VAL A 465 21.64 13.37 -23.48
C VAL A 465 21.64 13.91 -22.06
N ALA A 466 21.80 15.22 -21.94
CA ALA A 466 21.64 15.94 -20.69
C ALA A 466 20.30 16.68 -20.67
N LEU A 467 19.48 16.41 -19.66
CA LEU A 467 18.18 17.03 -19.47
C LEU A 467 18.25 18.00 -18.29
N SER A 468 18.05 19.27 -18.54
CA SER A 468 17.90 20.31 -17.51
C SER A 468 16.45 20.77 -17.47
N VAL A 469 15.81 20.64 -16.29
CA VAL A 469 14.41 21.02 -16.10
C VAL A 469 14.23 21.92 -14.89
N ARG A 470 13.32 22.87 -15.01
CA ARG A 470 12.90 23.76 -13.91
C ARG A 470 11.38 23.60 -13.73
N PRO A 471 10.91 22.83 -12.74
CA PRO A 471 9.49 22.73 -12.44
C PRO A 471 8.88 24.01 -11.88
N HIS A 472 7.54 24.14 -11.96
CA HIS A 472 6.82 25.28 -11.36
C HIS A 472 6.75 25.25 -9.85
N PHE A 473 7.17 24.19 -9.21
CA PHE A 473 7.10 24.02 -7.77
C PHE A 473 7.99 25.05 -7.06
N LYS A 474 7.43 25.66 -6.03
CA LYS A 474 8.17 26.51 -5.10
C LYS A 474 8.14 25.84 -3.74
N PHE A 475 9.29 25.44 -3.26
CA PHE A 475 9.43 25.06 -1.86
C PHE A 475 10.01 26.27 -1.12
N MET A 476 9.37 26.74 -0.06
CA MET A 476 9.76 27.95 0.71
C MET A 476 10.10 29.18 -0.17
N GLY A 477 9.43 29.30 -1.31
CA GLY A 477 9.63 30.44 -2.21
C GLY A 477 10.79 30.33 -3.21
N ALA A 478 11.60 29.27 -3.17
CA ALA A 478 12.71 29.07 -4.10
C ALA A 478 12.27 28.32 -5.39
N ASN A 479 12.79 28.73 -6.54
CA ASN A 479 12.74 27.95 -7.78
C ASN A 479 14.02 27.12 -7.86
N PHE A 480 13.95 25.91 -8.42
CA PHE A 480 15.11 25.04 -8.57
C PHE A 480 15.20 24.46 -9.97
N GLU A 481 16.39 23.99 -10.31
CA GLU A 481 16.71 23.37 -11.58
C GLU A 481 17.29 21.98 -11.32
N LEU A 482 16.74 20.99 -12.01
CA LEU A 482 17.19 19.63 -11.94
C LEU A 482 17.80 19.22 -13.28
N SER A 483 18.97 18.62 -13.25
CA SER A 483 19.61 18.05 -14.41
C SER A 483 19.75 16.53 -14.25
N LEU A 484 19.38 15.80 -15.29
CA LEU A 484 19.59 14.37 -15.42
C LEU A 484 20.52 14.13 -16.59
N VAL A 485 21.61 13.43 -16.34
CA VAL A 485 22.55 12.98 -17.40
C VAL A 485 22.36 11.47 -17.58
N GLY A 486 21.81 11.08 -18.70
CA GLY A 486 21.65 9.67 -19.07
C GLY A 486 22.64 9.28 -20.16
N ARG A 487 23.27 8.11 -20.04
CA ARG A 487 23.97 7.46 -21.13
C ARG A 487 22.99 6.64 -21.96
N LEU A 488 23.14 6.70 -23.26
CA LEU A 488 22.52 5.75 -24.16
C LEU A 488 23.38 4.48 -24.11
N ASP A 489 22.93 3.52 -23.32
CA ASP A 489 23.66 2.27 -23.22
C ASP A 489 23.46 1.41 -24.46
N ARG A 490 24.56 0.77 -24.86
CA ARG A 490 24.59 -0.27 -25.86
C ARG A 490 24.10 -1.55 -25.21
N GLU A 491 23.05 -2.17 -25.75
CA GLU A 491 22.75 -3.58 -25.50
C GLU A 491 23.75 -4.50 -26.18
#